data_2f0f2d1bc6d0818b0066df17e1c3c21f
#
_entry.id   2f0f2d1bc6d0818b0066df17e1c3c21f
#
_cell.length_a   1.000
_cell.length_b   1.000
_cell.length_c   1.000
_cell.angle_alpha   90.00
_cell.angle_beta   90.00
_cell.angle_gamma   90.00
#
_symmetry.space_group_name_H-M   'P 1'
#
loop_
_entity.id
_entity.type
_entity.pdbx_description
1 polymer ?
#
loop_
_entity_poly.entity_id
_entity_poly.type
_entity_poly.pdbx_seq_one_letter_code
_entity_poly.pdbx_strand_id
1 'polypeptide(L)'
;VKPHWTTVGPLRVHARVAGPPDAPPLVLLHGLGVSGTYMVPLARELAPRWRVLVPDLPGFGRSDSAPRALSVRGLAGALAAWLDAEGLPRVTLLANSLGCQVAIDLAAREPERFERLVLVGPTVDPRYRSFAAHTPRFFVDAFREPLSLAGIIAVDYARFGPFRFAATARSALGDRPEDKLARIPAPTLVVKGGHDAFVSTAWCDRVATGLPRGELVVVPGEPHAVHYTAPARVAALV
;
A
#
# COMPACT_ATOMS: atom_id res chain seq x y z
N VAL A 1 -14.46 -4.38 -12.06
CA VAL A 1 -14.07 -3.32 -11.12
C VAL A 1 -14.79 -2.04 -11.52
N LYS A 2 -15.57 -1.46 -10.59
CA LYS A 2 -16.40 -0.27 -10.84
C LYS A 2 -15.83 0.94 -10.08
N PRO A 3 -15.94 2.17 -10.63
CA PRO A 3 -15.58 3.38 -9.90
C PRO A 3 -16.59 3.65 -8.78
N HIS A 4 -16.10 4.19 -7.66
CA HIS A 4 -16.87 4.60 -6.50
C HIS A 4 -16.30 5.91 -5.95
N TRP A 5 -17.14 6.76 -5.37
CA TRP A 5 -16.73 8.05 -4.85
C TRP A 5 -17.34 8.28 -3.47
N THR A 6 -16.50 8.71 -2.53
CA THR A 6 -16.90 8.99 -1.15
C THR A 6 -16.43 10.37 -0.77
N THR A 7 -17.30 11.17 -0.16
CA THR A 7 -16.93 12.48 0.38
C THR A 7 -16.39 12.31 1.79
N VAL A 8 -15.17 12.80 2.02
CA VAL A 8 -14.46 12.76 3.30
C VAL A 8 -14.03 14.18 3.67
N GLY A 9 -14.79 14.83 4.54
CA GLY A 9 -14.64 16.26 4.79
C GLY A 9 -14.78 17.08 3.50
N PRO A 10 -13.81 17.92 3.13
CA PRO A 10 -13.87 18.72 1.91
C PRO A 10 -13.40 17.97 0.65
N LEU A 11 -12.94 16.72 0.76
CA LEU A 11 -12.32 15.99 -0.34
C LEU A 11 -13.22 14.85 -0.83
N ARG A 12 -13.25 14.63 -2.14
CA ARG A 12 -13.83 13.44 -2.73
C ARG A 12 -12.72 12.41 -2.94
N VAL A 13 -12.90 11.24 -2.37
CA VAL A 13 -12.00 10.10 -2.52
C VAL A 13 -12.57 9.15 -3.56
N HIS A 14 -11.79 8.89 -4.58
CA HIS A 14 -12.10 7.88 -5.59
C HIS A 14 -11.65 6.50 -5.09
N ALA A 15 -12.48 5.50 -5.28
CA ALA A 15 -12.11 4.10 -5.08
C ALA A 15 -12.55 3.25 -6.28
N ARG A 16 -11.95 2.10 -6.41
CA ARG A 16 -12.41 1.03 -7.30
C ARG A 16 -12.99 -0.07 -6.44
N VAL A 17 -14.15 -0.59 -6.82
CA VAL A 17 -14.86 -1.64 -6.07
C VAL A 17 -15.07 -2.86 -6.96
N ALA A 18 -14.85 -4.04 -6.38
CA ALA A 18 -15.08 -5.33 -7.04
C ALA A 18 -15.62 -6.35 -6.03
N GLY A 19 -16.26 -7.40 -6.54
CA GLY A 19 -16.81 -8.49 -5.73
C GLY A 19 -18.22 -8.24 -5.21
N PRO A 20 -18.79 -9.23 -4.50
CA PRO A 20 -20.13 -9.12 -3.92
C PRO A 20 -20.20 -8.07 -2.82
N PRO A 21 -21.28 -7.26 -2.74
CA PRO A 21 -21.39 -6.20 -1.74
C PRO A 21 -21.46 -6.74 -0.30
N ASP A 22 -21.96 -7.95 -0.12
CA ASP A 22 -22.14 -8.57 1.20
C ASP A 22 -20.95 -9.46 1.63
N ALA A 23 -19.92 -9.60 0.75
CA ALA A 23 -18.70 -10.32 1.10
C ALA A 23 -17.85 -9.54 2.10
N PRO A 24 -16.98 -10.20 2.88
CA PRO A 24 -16.06 -9.54 3.81
C PRO A 24 -15.26 -8.43 3.12
N PRO A 25 -15.09 -7.25 3.76
CA PRO A 25 -14.37 -6.14 3.15
C PRO A 25 -12.86 -6.35 3.17
N LEU A 26 -12.23 -6.13 2.01
CA LEU A 26 -10.79 -6.14 1.81
C LEU A 26 -10.35 -4.83 1.16
N VAL A 27 -9.50 -4.07 1.82
CA VAL A 27 -8.95 -2.82 1.30
C VAL A 27 -7.57 -3.06 0.71
N LEU A 28 -7.35 -2.59 -0.53
CA LEU A 28 -6.03 -2.63 -1.20
C LEU A 28 -5.45 -1.22 -1.28
N LEU A 29 -4.29 -1.01 -0.66
CA LEU A 29 -3.67 0.31 -0.54
C LEU A 29 -2.40 0.41 -1.38
N HIS A 30 -2.36 1.42 -2.25
CA HIS A 30 -1.29 1.66 -3.21
C HIS A 30 -0.03 2.30 -2.58
N GLY A 31 1.07 2.31 -3.36
CA GLY A 31 2.35 2.90 -3.01
C GLY A 31 2.51 4.38 -3.39
N LEU A 32 3.74 4.88 -3.33
CA LEU A 32 4.11 6.27 -3.59
C LEU A 32 3.93 6.64 -5.06
N GLY A 33 3.24 7.73 -5.33
CA GLY A 33 3.10 8.33 -6.66
C GLY A 33 2.17 7.58 -7.61
N VAL A 34 1.75 6.36 -7.26
CA VAL A 34 0.83 5.53 -8.05
C VAL A 34 -0.58 5.58 -7.48
N SER A 35 -1.55 5.04 -8.20
CA SER A 35 -2.96 4.97 -7.81
C SER A 35 -3.41 3.52 -7.64
N GLY A 36 -4.63 3.31 -7.17
CA GLY A 36 -5.24 1.98 -7.13
C GLY A 36 -5.34 1.27 -8.50
N THR A 37 -4.95 1.92 -9.60
CA THR A 37 -4.96 1.30 -10.95
C THR A 37 -4.05 0.07 -10.99
N TYR A 38 -2.88 0.13 -10.39
CA TYR A 38 -1.95 -1.01 -10.40
C TYR A 38 -2.34 -2.13 -9.42
N MET A 39 -3.32 -1.91 -8.55
CA MET A 39 -3.92 -2.95 -7.69
C MET A 39 -5.04 -3.75 -8.40
N VAL A 40 -5.48 -3.30 -9.59
CA VAL A 40 -6.62 -3.91 -10.30
C VAL A 40 -6.41 -5.38 -10.65
N PRO A 41 -5.23 -5.87 -11.07
CA PRO A 41 -5.04 -7.29 -11.31
C PRO A 41 -5.32 -8.13 -10.06
N LEU A 42 -4.75 -7.75 -8.91
CA LEU A 42 -5.00 -8.43 -7.64
C LEU A 42 -6.48 -8.31 -7.20
N ALA A 43 -7.08 -7.14 -7.38
CA ALA A 43 -8.50 -6.93 -7.03
C ALA A 43 -9.43 -7.89 -7.80
N ARG A 44 -9.11 -8.22 -9.05
CA ARG A 44 -9.88 -9.19 -9.85
C ARG A 44 -9.75 -10.62 -9.32
N GLU A 45 -8.56 -11.02 -8.90
CA GLU A 45 -8.31 -12.34 -8.29
C GLU A 45 -9.04 -12.51 -6.94
N LEU A 46 -9.13 -11.44 -6.16
CA LEU A 46 -9.75 -11.45 -4.84
C LEU A 46 -11.27 -11.28 -4.89
N ALA A 47 -11.81 -10.65 -5.93
CA ALA A 47 -13.23 -10.33 -6.08
C ALA A 47 -14.20 -11.51 -5.94
N PRO A 48 -13.88 -12.76 -6.29
CA PRO A 48 -14.80 -13.89 -6.08
C PRO A 48 -15.14 -14.17 -4.60
N ARG A 49 -14.25 -13.78 -3.67
CA ARG A 49 -14.38 -14.10 -2.23
C ARG A 49 -14.52 -12.86 -1.33
N TRP A 50 -14.15 -11.67 -1.84
CA TRP A 50 -14.06 -10.45 -1.06
C TRP A 50 -14.83 -9.30 -1.70
N ARG A 51 -15.41 -8.44 -0.88
CA ARG A 51 -15.74 -7.07 -1.29
C ARG A 51 -14.45 -6.25 -1.29
N VAL A 52 -13.84 -6.14 -2.47
CA VAL A 52 -12.55 -5.47 -2.62
C VAL A 52 -12.76 -3.97 -2.86
N LEU A 53 -12.12 -3.15 -2.04
CA LEU A 53 -12.13 -1.69 -2.16
C LEU A 53 -10.70 -1.19 -2.36
N VAL A 54 -10.47 -0.39 -3.39
CA VAL A 54 -9.15 0.11 -3.76
C VAL A 54 -9.19 1.64 -3.82
N PRO A 55 -9.05 2.35 -2.67
CA PRO A 55 -9.05 3.80 -2.65
C PRO A 55 -7.79 4.38 -3.31
N ASP A 56 -7.94 5.49 -4.00
CA ASP A 56 -6.86 6.41 -4.30
C ASP A 56 -6.74 7.37 -3.09
N LEU A 57 -5.63 7.36 -2.35
CA LEU A 57 -5.45 8.27 -1.23
C LEU A 57 -5.52 9.74 -1.68
N PRO A 58 -5.89 10.71 -0.80
CA PRO A 58 -5.94 12.12 -1.18
C PRO A 58 -4.67 12.64 -1.81
N GLY A 59 -4.80 13.21 -3.01
CA GLY A 59 -3.69 13.68 -3.83
C GLY A 59 -3.15 12.66 -4.82
N PHE A 60 -3.62 11.41 -4.78
CA PHE A 60 -3.23 10.34 -5.71
C PHE A 60 -4.37 10.02 -6.69
N GLY A 61 -3.99 9.49 -7.84
CA GLY A 61 -4.91 8.95 -8.83
C GLY A 61 -5.99 9.93 -9.26
N ARG A 62 -7.25 9.61 -8.93
CA ARG A 62 -8.43 10.42 -9.24
C ARG A 62 -8.99 11.17 -8.03
N SER A 63 -8.51 10.90 -6.83
CA SER A 63 -8.97 11.58 -5.62
C SER A 63 -8.58 13.05 -5.61
N ASP A 64 -9.41 13.85 -4.94
CA ASP A 64 -9.11 15.27 -4.73
C ASP A 64 -7.80 15.42 -3.93
N SER A 65 -7.12 16.53 -4.14
CA SER A 65 -5.86 16.83 -3.48
C SER A 65 -6.07 17.73 -2.28
N ALA A 66 -5.50 17.38 -1.13
CA ALA A 66 -5.33 18.35 -0.05
C ALA A 66 -4.42 19.51 -0.51
N PRO A 67 -4.55 20.73 0.08
CA PRO A 67 -3.75 21.89 -0.31
C PRO A 67 -2.23 21.64 -0.25
N ARG A 68 -1.79 20.77 0.68
CA ARG A 68 -0.40 20.32 0.81
C ARG A 68 -0.31 18.80 0.72
N ALA A 69 0.86 18.31 0.31
CA ALA A 69 1.13 16.87 0.35
C ALA A 69 1.01 16.35 1.79
N LEU A 70 0.28 15.26 1.97
CA LEU A 70 0.11 14.64 3.27
C LEU A 70 1.35 13.82 3.66
N SER A 71 1.71 13.87 4.94
CA SER A 71 2.71 12.98 5.53
C SER A 71 2.15 11.54 5.63
N VAL A 72 3.00 10.55 5.95
CA VAL A 72 2.56 9.17 6.23
C VAL A 72 1.43 9.17 7.26
N ARG A 73 1.58 9.89 8.37
CA ARG A 73 0.55 10.03 9.40
C ARG A 73 -0.72 10.71 8.88
N GLY A 74 -0.57 11.74 8.03
CA GLY A 74 -1.71 12.42 7.41
C GLY A 74 -2.48 11.51 6.44
N LEU A 75 -1.76 10.70 5.66
CA LEU A 75 -2.36 9.67 4.79
C LEU A 75 -3.07 8.59 5.60
N ALA A 76 -2.49 8.17 6.72
CA ALA A 76 -3.12 7.21 7.63
C ALA A 76 -4.41 7.77 8.26
N GLY A 77 -4.42 9.05 8.66
CA GLY A 77 -5.64 9.73 9.12
C GLY A 77 -6.70 9.86 8.03
N ALA A 78 -6.29 10.15 6.79
CA ALA A 78 -7.20 10.20 5.65
C ALA A 78 -7.80 8.82 5.32
N LEU A 79 -7.01 7.75 5.45
CA LEU A 79 -7.50 6.38 5.31
C LEU A 79 -8.53 6.04 6.39
N ALA A 80 -8.27 6.39 7.66
CA ALA A 80 -9.21 6.18 8.77
C ALA A 80 -10.55 6.89 8.50
N ALA A 81 -10.50 8.17 8.14
CA ALA A 81 -11.70 8.95 7.82
C ALA A 81 -12.48 8.40 6.62
N TRP A 82 -11.77 7.84 5.62
CA TRP A 82 -12.41 7.19 4.49
C TRP A 82 -13.08 5.87 4.90
N LEU A 83 -12.43 5.06 5.73
CA LEU A 83 -13.02 3.83 6.29
C LEU A 83 -14.31 4.14 7.07
N ASP A 84 -14.31 5.21 7.87
CA ASP A 84 -15.50 5.66 8.61
C ASP A 84 -16.62 6.07 7.65
N ALA A 85 -16.32 6.84 6.62
CA ALA A 85 -17.28 7.29 5.62
C ALA A 85 -17.86 6.12 4.77
N GLU A 86 -17.11 5.04 4.60
CA GLU A 86 -17.57 3.80 3.95
C GLU A 86 -18.36 2.87 4.90
N GLY A 87 -18.46 3.21 6.18
CA GLY A 87 -19.08 2.33 7.18
C GLY A 87 -18.30 1.04 7.43
N LEU A 88 -16.98 1.12 7.36
CA LEU A 88 -16.06 -0.01 7.49
C LEU A 88 -15.29 0.07 8.83
N PRO A 89 -15.91 -0.29 9.96
CA PRO A 89 -15.27 -0.18 11.27
C PRO A 89 -14.09 -1.15 11.42
N ARG A 90 -14.12 -2.28 10.69
CA ARG A 90 -13.08 -3.31 10.73
C ARG A 90 -12.90 -3.95 9.36
N VAL A 91 -11.64 -4.10 8.93
CA VAL A 91 -11.28 -4.60 7.60
C VAL A 91 -10.06 -5.51 7.61
N THR A 92 -9.97 -6.37 6.61
CA THR A 92 -8.67 -6.90 6.16
C THR A 92 -8.05 -5.87 5.23
N LEU A 93 -6.74 -5.58 5.39
CA LEU A 93 -6.06 -4.60 4.57
C LEU A 93 -4.78 -5.18 3.97
N LEU A 94 -4.64 -5.08 2.65
CA LEU A 94 -3.41 -5.36 1.92
C LEU A 94 -2.82 -4.04 1.41
N ALA A 95 -1.56 -3.81 1.69
CA ALA A 95 -0.86 -2.60 1.30
C ALA A 95 0.44 -2.91 0.57
N ASN A 96 0.86 -2.03 -0.35
CA ASN A 96 2.17 -2.13 -1.00
C ASN A 96 3.02 -0.89 -0.72
N SER A 97 4.32 -1.10 -0.50
CA SER A 97 5.35 -0.03 -0.44
C SER A 97 5.01 1.07 0.59
N LEU A 98 4.86 2.35 0.17
CA LEU A 98 4.39 3.45 1.03
C LEU A 98 3.06 3.10 1.72
N GLY A 99 2.16 2.41 1.03
CA GLY A 99 0.90 1.96 1.63
C GLY A 99 1.11 1.13 2.90
N CYS A 100 2.21 0.35 2.98
CA CYS A 100 2.56 -0.39 4.18
C CYS A 100 2.88 0.55 5.36
N GLN A 101 3.59 1.67 5.12
CA GLN A 101 3.86 2.65 6.18
C GLN A 101 2.56 3.29 6.68
N VAL A 102 1.63 3.60 5.76
CA VAL A 102 0.30 4.13 6.08
C VAL A 102 -0.50 3.12 6.90
N ALA A 103 -0.51 1.85 6.48
CA ALA A 103 -1.19 0.76 7.18
C ALA A 103 -0.61 0.52 8.58
N ILE A 104 0.73 0.48 8.70
CA ILE A 104 1.43 0.32 9.98
C ILE A 104 1.13 1.50 10.92
N ASP A 105 1.16 2.73 10.41
CA ASP A 105 0.86 3.90 11.24
C ASP A 105 -0.58 3.88 11.76
N LEU A 106 -1.54 3.54 10.91
CA LEU A 106 -2.94 3.44 11.33
C LEU A 106 -3.16 2.27 12.30
N ALA A 107 -2.65 1.08 11.97
CA ALA A 107 -2.83 -0.11 12.79
C ALA A 107 -2.19 -0.01 14.18
N ALA A 108 -1.08 0.73 14.30
CA ALA A 108 -0.46 0.98 15.60
C ALA A 108 -1.24 1.97 16.47
N ARG A 109 -2.10 2.80 15.88
CA ARG A 109 -2.93 3.79 16.59
C ARG A 109 -4.36 3.32 16.85
N GLU A 110 -4.90 2.55 15.93
CA GLU A 110 -6.28 2.07 15.91
C GLU A 110 -6.31 0.57 15.57
N PRO A 111 -5.70 -0.28 16.43
CA PRO A 111 -5.51 -1.70 16.13
C PRO A 111 -6.82 -2.49 15.95
N GLU A 112 -7.90 -2.04 16.58
CA GLU A 112 -9.23 -2.66 16.50
C GLU A 112 -9.84 -2.63 15.09
N ARG A 113 -9.37 -1.72 14.23
CA ARG A 113 -9.84 -1.60 12.85
C ARG A 113 -9.38 -2.73 11.94
N PHE A 114 -8.42 -3.53 12.36
CA PHE A 114 -7.82 -4.52 11.47
C PHE A 114 -8.07 -5.94 11.94
N GLU A 115 -8.69 -6.72 11.06
CA GLU A 115 -8.83 -8.15 11.24
C GLU A 115 -7.52 -8.87 10.89
N ARG A 116 -6.92 -8.46 9.78
CA ARG A 116 -5.65 -8.97 9.24
C ARG A 116 -4.96 -7.90 8.41
N LEU A 117 -3.62 -7.93 8.39
CA LEU A 117 -2.81 -7.12 7.50
C LEU A 117 -1.99 -7.99 6.54
N VAL A 118 -1.81 -7.50 5.31
CA VAL A 118 -0.85 -8.05 4.35
C VAL A 118 0.03 -6.91 3.86
N LEU A 119 1.32 -6.95 4.17
CA LEU A 119 2.29 -5.91 3.86
C LEU A 119 3.20 -6.38 2.73
N VAL A 120 2.98 -5.87 1.53
CA VAL A 120 3.71 -6.25 0.32
C VAL A 120 4.86 -5.27 0.08
N GLY A 121 6.10 -5.73 0.17
CA GLY A 121 7.30 -4.90 -0.01
C GLY A 121 7.32 -3.68 0.94
N PRO A 122 7.23 -3.87 2.28
CA PRO A 122 7.11 -2.76 3.22
C PRO A 122 8.35 -1.86 3.19
N THR A 123 8.18 -0.59 2.81
CA THR A 123 9.20 0.45 2.93
C THR A 123 9.14 1.08 4.33
N VAL A 124 10.16 1.72 4.86
CA VAL A 124 11.49 1.95 4.29
C VAL A 124 12.52 1.12 5.05
N ASP A 125 13.39 0.42 4.32
CA ASP A 125 14.55 -0.25 4.95
C ASP A 125 15.47 0.82 5.59
N PRO A 126 15.73 0.76 6.91
CA PRO A 126 16.54 1.76 7.62
C PRO A 126 17.91 2.03 7.03
N ARG A 127 18.48 1.05 6.31
CA ARG A 127 19.77 1.18 5.64
C ARG A 127 19.75 2.11 4.44
N TYR A 128 18.56 2.44 3.92
CA TYR A 128 18.38 3.16 2.65
C TYR A 128 17.49 4.40 2.78
N ARG A 129 17.47 5.09 3.93
CA ARG A 129 16.61 6.26 4.22
C ARG A 129 17.09 7.56 3.55
N SER A 130 17.52 7.50 2.30
CA SER A 130 17.87 8.70 1.53
C SER A 130 17.46 8.57 0.07
N PHE A 131 17.21 9.69 -0.58
CA PHE A 131 16.94 9.70 -2.02
C PHE A 131 18.10 9.07 -2.81
N ALA A 132 19.34 9.39 -2.45
CA ALA A 132 20.53 8.85 -3.11
C ALA A 132 20.59 7.31 -3.05
N ALA A 133 20.18 6.71 -1.92
CA ALA A 133 20.14 5.27 -1.76
C ALA A 133 18.97 4.61 -2.51
N HIS A 134 17.83 5.31 -2.65
CA HIS A 134 16.66 4.77 -3.34
C HIS A 134 16.70 4.91 -4.85
N THR A 135 17.33 5.97 -5.38
CA THR A 135 17.36 6.22 -6.84
C THR A 135 17.91 5.05 -7.66
N PRO A 136 19.09 4.46 -7.38
CA PRO A 136 19.56 3.33 -8.14
C PRO A 136 18.65 2.09 -8.01
N ARG A 137 18.03 1.88 -6.86
CA ARG A 137 17.09 0.78 -6.61
C ARG A 137 15.82 0.92 -7.44
N PHE A 138 15.33 2.16 -7.58
CA PHE A 138 14.20 2.46 -8.46
C PHE A 138 14.48 2.02 -9.90
N PHE A 139 15.64 2.36 -10.44
CA PHE A 139 15.98 1.95 -11.80
C PHE A 139 16.15 0.43 -11.93
N VAL A 140 16.81 -0.21 -10.96
CA VAL A 140 16.97 -1.67 -10.98
C VAL A 140 15.62 -2.38 -10.95
N ASP A 141 14.69 -1.90 -10.13
CA ASP A 141 13.35 -2.49 -10.03
C ASP A 141 12.52 -2.19 -11.29
N ALA A 142 12.57 -0.97 -11.81
CA ALA A 142 11.86 -0.58 -13.03
C ALA A 142 12.22 -1.43 -14.26
N PHE A 143 13.48 -1.91 -14.36
CA PHE A 143 13.89 -2.83 -15.42
C PHE A 143 13.37 -4.27 -15.23
N ARG A 144 12.89 -4.61 -14.03
CA ARG A 144 12.30 -5.91 -13.70
C ARG A 144 10.79 -5.93 -13.80
N GLU A 145 10.19 -4.75 -13.82
CA GLU A 145 8.74 -4.58 -13.91
C GLU A 145 8.27 -4.66 -15.37
N PRO A 146 7.06 -5.21 -15.63
CA PRO A 146 6.53 -5.30 -16.99
C PRO A 146 6.20 -3.93 -17.57
N LEU A 147 6.32 -3.77 -18.89
CA LEU A 147 6.02 -2.52 -19.60
C LEU A 147 4.60 -2.01 -19.37
N SER A 148 3.64 -2.92 -19.13
CA SER A 148 2.26 -2.55 -18.79
C SER A 148 2.18 -1.77 -17.47
N LEU A 149 3.01 -2.12 -16.47
CA LEU A 149 3.10 -1.39 -15.22
C LEU A 149 3.84 -0.06 -15.41
N ALA A 150 4.90 -0.03 -16.22
CA ALA A 150 5.63 1.21 -16.52
C ALA A 150 4.72 2.30 -17.10
N GLY A 151 3.77 1.93 -17.98
CA GLY A 151 2.77 2.85 -18.52
C GLY A 151 1.83 3.43 -17.44
N ILE A 152 1.38 2.60 -16.50
CA ILE A 152 0.55 3.05 -15.36
C ILE A 152 1.34 4.02 -14.47
N ILE A 153 2.58 3.65 -14.12
CA ILE A 153 3.46 4.48 -13.28
C ILE A 153 3.72 5.85 -13.94
N ALA A 154 4.02 5.88 -15.25
CA ALA A 154 4.29 7.13 -15.96
C ALA A 154 3.08 8.08 -15.91
N VAL A 155 1.88 7.58 -16.16
CA VAL A 155 0.64 8.38 -16.11
C VAL A 155 0.36 8.87 -14.69
N ASP A 156 0.50 7.99 -13.70
CA ASP A 156 0.20 8.34 -12.32
C ASP A 156 1.24 9.33 -11.75
N TYR A 157 2.53 9.16 -12.05
CA TYR A 157 3.59 10.10 -11.65
C TYR A 157 3.40 11.48 -12.27
N ALA A 158 3.01 11.54 -13.55
CA ALA A 158 2.70 12.81 -14.22
C ALA A 158 1.54 13.56 -13.55
N ARG A 159 0.50 12.82 -13.12
CA ARG A 159 -0.65 13.39 -12.39
C ARG A 159 -0.30 13.80 -10.96
N PHE A 160 0.50 12.99 -10.27
CA PHE A 160 0.90 13.25 -8.89
C PHE A 160 1.79 14.50 -8.78
N GLY A 161 2.66 14.69 -9.76
CA GLY A 161 3.55 15.83 -9.92
C GLY A 161 4.81 15.77 -9.04
N PRO A 162 5.90 16.40 -9.50
CA PRO A 162 7.22 16.24 -8.87
C PRO A 162 7.30 16.85 -7.47
N PHE A 163 6.64 17.99 -7.23
CA PHE A 163 6.68 18.64 -5.91
C PHE A 163 5.97 17.81 -4.84
N ARG A 164 4.80 17.27 -5.17
CA ARG A 164 4.04 16.41 -4.27
C ARG A 164 4.78 15.09 -4.04
N PHE A 165 5.36 14.53 -5.10
CA PHE A 165 6.20 13.34 -5.01
C PHE A 165 7.36 13.55 -4.03
N ALA A 166 8.14 14.62 -4.20
CA ALA A 166 9.29 14.92 -3.33
C ALA A 166 8.87 15.13 -1.86
N ALA A 167 7.77 15.84 -1.63
CA ALA A 167 7.28 16.08 -0.26
C ALA A 167 6.80 14.78 0.41
N THR A 168 6.05 13.94 -0.29
CA THR A 168 5.57 12.66 0.25
C THR A 168 6.71 11.67 0.43
N ALA A 169 7.65 11.59 -0.53
CA ALA A 169 8.83 10.75 -0.43
C ALA A 169 9.72 11.15 0.76
N ARG A 170 9.91 12.46 0.99
CA ARG A 170 10.63 12.95 2.18
C ARG A 170 9.96 12.50 3.48
N SER A 171 8.63 12.58 3.55
CA SER A 171 7.89 12.08 4.71
C SER A 171 8.06 10.57 4.89
N ALA A 172 7.98 9.80 3.79
CA ALA A 172 8.14 8.35 3.80
C ALA A 172 9.56 7.93 4.25
N LEU A 173 10.59 8.61 3.76
CA LEU A 173 11.98 8.34 4.15
C LEU A 173 12.25 8.69 5.63
N GLY A 174 11.55 9.68 6.18
CA GLY A 174 11.64 10.06 7.60
C GLY A 174 10.78 9.22 8.54
N ASP A 175 9.87 8.41 8.02
CA ASP A 175 9.02 7.55 8.85
C ASP A 175 9.81 6.38 9.45
N ARG A 176 9.36 5.90 10.61
CA ARG A 176 10.00 4.83 11.37
C ARG A 176 8.98 3.72 11.67
N PRO A 177 8.62 2.93 10.66
CA PRO A 177 7.65 1.86 10.85
C PRO A 177 8.09 0.84 11.90
N GLU A 178 9.40 0.58 12.03
CA GLU A 178 9.96 -0.33 13.03
C GLU A 178 9.61 0.03 14.48
N ASP A 179 9.42 1.29 14.79
CA ASP A 179 9.07 1.76 16.14
C ASP A 179 7.58 1.53 16.49
N LYS A 180 6.79 1.08 15.52
CA LYS A 180 5.33 0.93 15.60
C LYS A 180 4.89 -0.53 15.66
N LEU A 181 5.69 -1.46 15.14
CA LEU A 181 5.30 -2.86 14.87
C LEU A 181 4.78 -3.60 16.10
N ALA A 182 5.43 -3.46 17.25
CA ALA A 182 5.05 -4.14 18.49
C ALA A 182 3.64 -3.79 19.00
N ARG A 183 3.03 -2.70 18.48
CA ARG A 183 1.68 -2.25 18.85
C ARG A 183 0.57 -2.78 17.93
N ILE A 184 0.89 -3.66 16.98
CA ILE A 184 -0.04 -4.19 15.99
C ILE A 184 -0.38 -5.63 16.33
N PRO A 185 -1.49 -5.92 17.06
CA PRO A 185 -1.87 -7.27 17.47
C PRO A 185 -2.51 -8.09 16.33
N ALA A 186 -2.93 -7.44 15.25
CA ALA A 186 -3.55 -8.11 14.12
C ALA A 186 -2.58 -9.10 13.45
N PRO A 187 -3.02 -10.31 13.08
CA PRO A 187 -2.22 -11.22 12.27
C PRO A 187 -1.73 -10.50 11.02
N THR A 188 -0.43 -10.52 10.79
CA THR A 188 0.18 -9.74 9.71
C THR A 188 1.09 -10.63 8.87
N LEU A 189 0.80 -10.71 7.58
CA LEU A 189 1.65 -11.35 6.59
C LEU A 189 2.53 -10.31 5.90
N VAL A 190 3.82 -10.48 5.94
CA VAL A 190 4.79 -9.72 5.16
C VAL A 190 5.09 -10.50 3.88
N VAL A 191 4.87 -9.88 2.72
CA VAL A 191 5.12 -10.50 1.41
C VAL A 191 6.24 -9.74 0.72
N LYS A 192 7.25 -10.45 0.23
CA LYS A 192 8.38 -9.87 -0.51
C LYS A 192 8.57 -10.57 -1.85
N GLY A 193 8.74 -9.80 -2.92
CA GLY A 193 9.26 -10.34 -4.19
C GLY A 193 10.73 -10.77 -4.03
N GLY A 194 11.07 -11.95 -4.53
CA GLY A 194 12.44 -12.47 -4.42
C GLY A 194 13.49 -11.56 -5.08
N HIS A 195 13.10 -10.86 -6.14
CA HIS A 195 13.92 -9.89 -6.88
C HIS A 195 13.63 -8.43 -6.52
N ASP A 196 12.84 -8.16 -5.47
CA ASP A 196 12.58 -6.79 -5.00
C ASP A 196 13.89 -6.07 -4.66
N ALA A 197 14.15 -4.95 -5.36
CA ALA A 197 15.35 -4.14 -5.19
C ALA A 197 15.17 -3.05 -4.11
N PHE A 198 13.94 -2.67 -3.77
CA PHE A 198 13.67 -1.61 -2.80
C PHE A 198 13.86 -2.06 -1.36
N VAL A 199 13.42 -3.28 -1.04
CA VAL A 199 13.49 -3.81 0.32
C VAL A 199 14.29 -5.11 0.36
N SER A 200 15.13 -5.23 1.39
CA SER A 200 15.90 -6.44 1.60
C SER A 200 15.08 -7.51 2.32
N THR A 201 15.48 -8.78 2.13
CA THR A 201 14.89 -9.88 2.90
C THR A 201 15.09 -9.70 4.40
N ALA A 202 16.29 -9.26 4.81
CA ALA A 202 16.60 -8.99 6.22
C ALA A 202 15.72 -7.88 6.84
N TRP A 203 15.31 -6.89 6.04
CA TRP A 203 14.35 -5.88 6.50
C TRP A 203 12.94 -6.45 6.63
N CYS A 204 12.47 -7.22 5.65
CA CYS A 204 11.16 -7.86 5.70
C CYS A 204 11.06 -8.86 6.87
N ASP A 205 12.12 -9.60 7.14
CA ASP A 205 12.23 -10.49 8.30
C ASP A 205 12.16 -9.69 9.61
N ARG A 206 12.89 -8.58 9.71
CA ARG A 206 12.81 -7.67 10.86
C ARG A 206 11.40 -7.08 11.04
N VAL A 207 10.69 -6.77 9.96
CA VAL A 207 9.28 -6.33 10.05
C VAL A 207 8.41 -7.45 10.60
N ALA A 208 8.55 -8.66 10.05
CA ALA A 208 7.76 -9.81 10.50
C ALA A 208 8.02 -10.17 11.97
N THR A 209 9.29 -10.23 12.38
CA THR A 209 9.68 -10.57 13.75
C THR A 209 9.36 -9.46 14.78
N GLY A 210 9.27 -8.21 14.32
CA GLY A 210 8.86 -7.07 15.15
C GLY A 210 7.35 -7.00 15.45
N LEU A 211 6.55 -7.74 14.68
CA LEU A 211 5.10 -7.84 14.86
C LEU A 211 4.76 -8.98 15.83
N PRO A 212 3.79 -8.82 16.77
CA PRO A 212 3.37 -9.88 17.69
C PRO A 212 2.89 -11.17 17.00
N ARG A 213 2.32 -11.06 15.80
CA ARG A 213 1.79 -12.17 14.99
C ARG A 213 2.17 -11.97 13.53
N GLY A 214 3.48 -11.80 13.28
CA GLY A 214 4.03 -11.55 11.95
C GLY A 214 4.61 -12.81 11.31
N GLU A 215 4.37 -12.98 10.01
CA GLU A 215 4.93 -14.04 9.18
C GLU A 215 5.54 -13.43 7.92
N LEU A 216 6.62 -14.03 7.38
CA LEU A 216 7.25 -13.62 6.14
C LEU A 216 7.09 -14.67 5.06
N VAL A 217 6.62 -14.26 3.88
CA VAL A 217 6.64 -15.07 2.66
C VAL A 217 7.44 -14.34 1.59
N VAL A 218 8.42 -15.02 1.03
CA VAL A 218 9.18 -14.55 -0.15
C VAL A 218 8.63 -15.25 -1.39
N VAL A 219 8.20 -14.47 -2.38
CA VAL A 219 7.68 -14.97 -3.66
C VAL A 219 8.84 -15.02 -4.67
N PRO A 220 9.39 -16.21 -4.99
CA PRO A 220 10.58 -16.31 -5.82
C PRO A 220 10.38 -15.71 -7.21
N GLY A 221 11.42 -15.01 -7.71
CA GLY A 221 11.44 -14.45 -9.07
C GLY A 221 10.71 -13.12 -9.25
N GLU A 222 9.89 -12.70 -8.32
CA GLU A 222 9.03 -11.52 -8.46
C GLU A 222 9.72 -10.21 -8.01
N PRO A 223 9.44 -9.06 -8.68
CA PRO A 223 9.96 -7.75 -8.32
C PRO A 223 9.17 -7.11 -7.16
N HIS A 224 9.31 -5.79 -6.95
CA HIS A 224 8.68 -5.04 -5.87
C HIS A 224 7.14 -5.05 -5.93
N ALA A 225 6.56 -4.92 -7.13
CA ALA A 225 5.12 -4.93 -7.32
C ALA A 225 4.56 -6.35 -7.50
N VAL A 226 4.92 -7.28 -6.63
CA VAL A 226 4.52 -8.71 -6.72
C VAL A 226 2.99 -8.90 -6.78
N HIS A 227 2.21 -8.00 -6.20
CA HIS A 227 0.75 -7.98 -6.29
C HIS A 227 0.23 -7.69 -7.72
N TYR A 228 1.07 -7.07 -8.56
CA TYR A 228 0.77 -6.80 -9.97
C TYR A 228 1.31 -7.92 -10.88
N THR A 229 2.53 -8.37 -10.63
CA THR A 229 3.23 -9.35 -11.49
C THR A 229 2.77 -10.79 -11.25
N ALA A 230 2.38 -11.12 -10.02
CA ALA A 230 1.91 -12.44 -9.61
C ALA A 230 0.61 -12.37 -8.78
N PRO A 231 -0.48 -11.73 -9.30
CA PRO A 231 -1.68 -11.46 -8.51
C PRO A 231 -2.34 -12.72 -7.96
N ALA A 232 -2.41 -13.80 -8.73
CA ALA A 232 -2.99 -15.07 -8.28
C ALA A 232 -2.18 -15.69 -7.12
N ARG A 233 -0.84 -15.59 -7.14
CA ARG A 233 0.00 -16.08 -6.05
C ARG A 233 -0.21 -15.27 -4.77
N VAL A 234 -0.33 -13.94 -4.89
CA VAL A 234 -0.62 -13.07 -3.73
C VAL A 234 -2.05 -13.31 -3.22
N ALA A 235 -3.03 -13.47 -4.11
CA ALA A 235 -4.42 -13.74 -3.73
C ALA A 235 -4.58 -15.06 -2.95
N ALA A 236 -3.75 -16.06 -3.22
CA ALA A 236 -3.74 -17.33 -2.50
C ALA A 236 -3.19 -17.21 -1.06
N LEU A 237 -2.52 -16.11 -0.72
CA LEU A 237 -1.97 -15.83 0.61
C LEU A 237 -2.94 -15.03 1.50
N VAL A 238 -3.99 -14.44 0.94
CA VAL A 238 -4.99 -13.60 1.60
C VAL A 238 -6.18 -14.44 2.08
#